data_79fd085b6d61c7f913382d1af2b1917f
#
_entry.id   79fd085b6d61c7f913382d1af2b1917f
#
_cell.length_a   1.000
_cell.length_b   1.000
_cell.length_c   1.000
_cell.angle_alpha   90.00
_cell.angle_beta   90.00
_cell.angle_gamma   90.00
#
_symmetry.space_group_name_H-M   'P 1'
#
loop_
_entity.id
_entity.type
_entity.pdbx_description
1 polymer ?
#
loop_
_entity_poly.entity_id
_entity_poly.type
_entity_poly.pdbx_seq_one_letter_code
_entity_poly.pdbx_strand_id
1 'polypeptide(L)'
;MTHPFSAAFREVVAASCLAFPRLPYEGAELKRSAVAVVLVEADDGSGETAFLLTRRAPKLRAHAGQWALPGGRCDPGETLEEAALRELHEELGLRLGPEHVLGVLDDYATRSGYAITPVVVWLDDAAALAPNPDEVASVHHIRLDHIAGEDAVEFFAIPESERPVIRLHFGDRHIHAPTAALLYQLRELVAGRVTRVADLEQPVFAWR
;
A
#
# COMPACT_ATOMS: atom_id res chain seq x y z
N MET A 1 -8.27 14.11 11.56
CA MET A 1 -9.63 13.83 11.02
C MET A 1 -9.95 12.39 11.34
N THR A 2 -11.19 12.11 11.73
CA THR A 2 -11.67 10.73 11.96
C THR A 2 -12.15 10.15 10.65
N HIS A 3 -11.93 8.86 10.45
CA HIS A 3 -12.30 8.11 9.25
C HIS A 3 -13.10 6.87 9.69
N PRO A 4 -14.40 7.04 10.06
CA PRO A 4 -15.19 5.93 10.58
C PRO A 4 -15.32 4.81 9.54
N PHE A 5 -15.18 3.57 9.98
CA PHE A 5 -15.36 2.42 9.11
C PHE A 5 -16.87 2.24 8.83
N SER A 6 -17.29 2.64 7.66
CA SER A 6 -18.72 2.68 7.28
C SER A 6 -18.92 2.57 5.77
N ALA A 7 -20.12 2.16 5.36
CA ALA A 7 -20.51 2.15 3.95
C ALA A 7 -20.40 3.55 3.32
N ALA A 8 -20.76 4.61 4.06
CA ALA A 8 -20.63 5.98 3.56
C ALA A 8 -19.17 6.37 3.30
N PHE A 9 -18.25 5.98 4.18
CA PHE A 9 -16.81 6.26 3.95
C PHE A 9 -16.26 5.40 2.81
N ARG A 10 -16.69 4.14 2.67
CA ARG A 10 -16.37 3.30 1.51
C ARG A 10 -16.77 3.96 0.20
N GLU A 11 -17.99 4.54 0.13
CA GLU A 11 -18.46 5.26 -1.06
C GLU A 11 -17.60 6.50 -1.36
N VAL A 12 -17.19 7.24 -0.33
CA VAL A 12 -16.29 8.41 -0.49
C VAL A 12 -14.95 7.97 -1.07
N VAL A 13 -14.34 6.90 -0.54
CA VAL A 13 -13.07 6.39 -1.06
C VAL A 13 -13.22 5.87 -2.49
N ALA A 14 -14.30 5.12 -2.78
CA ALA A 14 -14.58 4.62 -4.12
C ALA A 14 -14.75 5.76 -5.14
N ALA A 15 -15.50 6.81 -4.78
CA ALA A 15 -15.65 7.99 -5.62
C ALA A 15 -14.33 8.72 -5.84
N SER A 16 -13.48 8.81 -4.82
CA SER A 16 -12.14 9.41 -4.93
C SER A 16 -11.23 8.60 -5.85
N CYS A 17 -11.26 7.27 -5.75
CA CYS A 17 -10.54 6.38 -6.65
C CYS A 17 -11.01 6.51 -8.11
N LEU A 18 -12.33 6.56 -8.33
CA LEU A 18 -12.91 6.72 -9.67
C LEU A 18 -12.53 8.07 -10.30
N ALA A 19 -12.49 9.13 -9.50
CA ALA A 19 -12.11 10.47 -9.95
C ALA A 19 -10.59 10.67 -10.09
N PHE A 20 -9.79 9.74 -9.55
CA PHE A 20 -8.33 9.86 -9.56
C PHE A 20 -7.78 9.73 -11.00
N PRO A 21 -7.10 10.76 -11.54
CA PRO A 21 -6.57 10.73 -12.90
C PRO A 21 -5.26 9.92 -12.93
N ARG A 22 -5.38 8.60 -12.88
CA ARG A 22 -4.24 7.67 -12.84
C ARG A 22 -3.28 7.92 -13.99
N LEU A 23 -1.98 7.90 -13.68
CA LEU A 23 -0.88 7.92 -14.63
C LEU A 23 -0.12 6.59 -14.55
N PRO A 24 -0.39 5.64 -15.45
CA PRO A 24 0.33 4.38 -15.46
C PRO A 24 1.79 4.59 -15.90
N TYR A 25 2.68 3.75 -15.40
CA TYR A 25 4.05 3.68 -15.91
C TYR A 25 4.05 3.06 -17.32
N GLU A 26 4.52 3.81 -18.31
CA GLU A 26 4.49 3.37 -19.72
C GLU A 26 5.77 2.64 -20.17
N GLY A 27 6.81 2.58 -19.32
CA GLY A 27 8.07 1.89 -19.64
C GLY A 27 7.90 0.36 -19.66
N ALA A 28 8.47 -0.29 -20.66
CA ALA A 28 8.43 -1.77 -20.78
C ALA A 28 9.56 -2.47 -20.01
N GLU A 29 10.54 -1.72 -19.49
CA GLU A 29 11.74 -2.24 -18.85
C GLU A 29 11.51 -2.72 -17.41
N LEU A 30 10.43 -2.24 -16.75
CA LEU A 30 10.12 -2.63 -15.39
C LEU A 30 9.13 -3.81 -15.34
N LYS A 31 9.34 -4.68 -14.37
CA LYS A 31 8.43 -5.78 -14.07
C LYS A 31 7.20 -5.24 -13.36
N ARG A 32 6.02 -5.61 -13.84
CA ARG A 32 4.75 -5.24 -13.19
C ARG A 32 4.58 -5.99 -11.87
N SER A 33 4.16 -5.26 -10.85
CA SER A 33 3.83 -5.78 -9.54
C SER A 33 2.61 -5.02 -9.00
N ALA A 34 1.72 -5.70 -8.31
CA ALA A 34 0.57 -5.09 -7.67
C ALA A 34 0.61 -5.34 -6.16
N VAL A 35 0.22 -4.33 -5.39
CA VAL A 35 0.06 -4.43 -3.93
C VAL A 35 -1.34 -4.00 -3.54
N ALA A 36 -1.91 -4.68 -2.55
CA ALA A 36 -3.23 -4.33 -2.04
C ALA A 36 -3.11 -3.34 -0.87
N VAL A 37 -3.78 -2.20 -1.00
CA VAL A 37 -4.04 -1.29 0.11
C VAL A 37 -5.42 -1.65 0.67
N VAL A 38 -5.45 -2.57 1.62
CA VAL A 38 -6.69 -3.12 2.17
C VAL A 38 -7.19 -2.21 3.27
N LEU A 39 -8.34 -1.57 3.05
CA LEU A 39 -9.06 -0.81 4.06
C LEU A 39 -10.00 -1.74 4.83
N VAL A 40 -9.95 -1.66 6.15
CA VAL A 40 -10.59 -2.58 7.09
C VAL A 40 -10.96 -1.82 8.37
N GLU A 41 -11.84 -2.36 9.19
CA GLU A 41 -12.08 -1.82 10.53
C GLU A 41 -10.84 -2.00 11.42
N ALA A 42 -10.53 -0.99 12.21
CA ALA A 42 -9.46 -1.07 13.21
C ALA A 42 -9.79 -2.13 14.26
N ASP A 43 -8.77 -2.86 14.73
CA ASP A 43 -8.91 -3.95 15.71
C ASP A 43 -8.85 -3.48 17.18
N ASP A 44 -8.84 -2.16 17.39
CA ASP A 44 -8.80 -1.51 18.73
C ASP A 44 -10.19 -1.16 19.28
N GLY A 45 -11.27 -1.51 18.56
CA GLY A 45 -12.65 -1.22 18.94
C GLY A 45 -13.06 0.25 18.76
N SER A 46 -12.28 1.06 18.07
CA SER A 46 -12.58 2.48 17.84
C SER A 46 -13.68 2.69 16.79
N GLY A 47 -13.95 1.69 15.93
CA GLY A 47 -14.82 1.83 14.76
C GLY A 47 -14.22 2.71 13.65
N GLU A 48 -12.92 2.98 13.71
CA GLU A 48 -12.21 3.77 12.69
C GLU A 48 -11.69 2.88 11.57
N THR A 49 -11.43 3.49 10.41
CA THR A 49 -10.83 2.78 9.28
C THR A 49 -9.33 2.65 9.47
N ALA A 50 -8.84 1.45 9.24
CA ALA A 50 -7.42 1.08 9.21
C ALA A 50 -7.05 0.56 7.82
N PHE A 51 -5.76 0.47 7.56
CA PHE A 51 -5.21 -0.33 6.45
C PHE A 51 -4.38 -1.49 7.00
N LEU A 52 -4.34 -2.59 6.23
CA LEU A 52 -3.49 -3.73 6.60
C LEU A 52 -2.05 -3.48 6.18
N LEU A 53 -1.14 -3.68 7.12
CA LEU A 53 0.29 -3.68 6.88
C LEU A 53 0.91 -4.97 7.41
N THR A 54 1.77 -5.60 6.64
CA THR A 54 2.40 -6.88 7.01
C THR A 54 3.86 -6.68 7.40
N ARG A 55 4.36 -7.59 8.24
CA ARG A 55 5.79 -7.84 8.41
C ARG A 55 6.16 -9.09 7.63
N ARG A 56 7.10 -9.00 6.74
CA ARG A 56 7.59 -10.13 5.95
C ARG A 56 8.30 -11.16 6.85
N ALA A 57 8.11 -12.43 6.55
CA ALA A 57 8.73 -13.50 7.33
C ALA A 57 10.27 -13.39 7.31
N PRO A 58 10.95 -13.62 8.46
CA PRO A 58 12.41 -13.43 8.58
C PRO A 58 13.22 -14.42 7.74
N LYS A 59 12.61 -15.52 7.29
CA LYS A 59 13.25 -16.54 6.46
C LYS A 59 13.23 -16.24 4.95
N LEU A 60 12.56 -15.19 4.53
CA LEU A 60 12.53 -14.80 3.13
C LEU A 60 13.90 -14.32 2.65
N ARG A 61 14.22 -14.63 1.38
CA ARG A 61 15.51 -14.27 0.77
C ARG A 61 15.66 -12.76 0.52
N ALA A 62 14.55 -12.06 0.32
CA ALA A 62 14.53 -10.63 0.05
C ALA A 62 13.60 -9.91 1.01
N HIS A 63 14.02 -8.73 1.48
CA HIS A 63 13.22 -7.84 2.33
C HIS A 63 12.69 -8.49 3.62
N ALA A 64 13.44 -9.46 4.17
CA ALA A 64 13.08 -10.17 5.40
C ALA A 64 12.83 -9.20 6.56
N GLY A 65 11.73 -9.38 7.27
CA GLY A 65 11.34 -8.56 8.42
C GLY A 65 10.98 -7.10 8.11
N GLN A 66 10.90 -6.71 6.84
CA GLN A 66 10.47 -5.36 6.46
C GLN A 66 8.95 -5.21 6.52
N TRP A 67 8.50 -3.97 6.68
CA TRP A 67 7.12 -3.59 6.52
C TRP A 67 6.75 -3.56 5.05
N ALA A 68 5.61 -4.13 4.69
CA ALA A 68 5.13 -4.18 3.32
C ALA A 68 3.60 -4.15 3.27
N LEU A 69 3.06 -3.62 2.18
CA LEU A 69 1.71 -3.93 1.76
C LEU A 69 1.70 -5.35 1.17
N PRO A 70 0.65 -6.15 1.38
CA PRO A 70 0.52 -7.47 0.75
C PRO A 70 0.52 -7.32 -0.78
N GLY A 71 1.25 -8.19 -1.46
CA GLY A 71 1.36 -8.11 -2.91
C GLY A 71 2.62 -8.69 -3.49
N GLY A 72 2.65 -8.80 -4.82
CA GLY A 72 3.73 -9.42 -5.57
C GLY A 72 3.72 -9.11 -7.05
N ARG A 73 4.40 -9.95 -7.83
CA ARG A 73 4.51 -9.80 -9.28
C ARG A 73 3.21 -10.18 -9.96
N CYS A 74 2.86 -9.45 -11.02
CA CYS A 74 1.80 -9.90 -11.92
C CYS A 74 2.29 -11.10 -12.75
N ASP A 75 1.46 -12.10 -12.88
CA ASP A 75 1.68 -13.20 -13.81
C ASP A 75 1.40 -12.75 -15.26
N PRO A 76 1.93 -13.49 -16.27
CA PRO A 76 1.66 -13.17 -17.66
C PRO A 76 0.15 -13.19 -17.97
N GLY A 77 -0.35 -12.06 -18.46
CA GLY A 77 -1.78 -11.90 -18.81
C GLY A 77 -2.68 -11.47 -17.64
N GLU A 78 -2.17 -11.41 -16.43
CA GLU A 78 -2.90 -10.99 -15.24
C GLU A 78 -3.10 -9.46 -15.20
N THR A 79 -4.26 -9.00 -14.81
CA THR A 79 -4.51 -7.59 -14.50
C THR A 79 -3.89 -7.23 -13.15
N LEU A 80 -3.80 -5.94 -12.85
CA LEU A 80 -3.27 -5.45 -11.56
C LEU A 80 -4.17 -5.85 -10.39
N GLU A 81 -5.48 -5.77 -10.62
CA GLU A 81 -6.50 -6.14 -9.65
C GLU A 81 -6.47 -7.65 -9.36
N GLU A 82 -6.38 -8.49 -10.39
CA GLU A 82 -6.26 -9.94 -10.23
C GLU A 82 -5.00 -10.30 -9.45
N ALA A 83 -3.86 -9.70 -9.79
CA ALA A 83 -2.60 -9.92 -9.06
C ALA A 83 -2.72 -9.54 -7.58
N ALA A 84 -3.28 -8.38 -7.27
CA ALA A 84 -3.45 -7.93 -5.89
C ALA A 84 -4.37 -8.86 -5.09
N LEU A 85 -5.48 -9.32 -5.69
CA LEU A 85 -6.43 -10.24 -5.04
C LEU A 85 -5.84 -11.64 -4.86
N ARG A 86 -5.08 -12.16 -5.84
CA ARG A 86 -4.36 -13.44 -5.73
C ARG A 86 -3.35 -13.40 -4.58
N GLU A 87 -2.52 -12.36 -4.52
CA GLU A 87 -1.52 -12.19 -3.46
C GLU A 87 -2.17 -12.06 -2.07
N LEU A 88 -3.32 -11.37 -1.96
CA LEU A 88 -4.10 -11.33 -0.71
C LEU A 88 -4.55 -12.72 -0.27
N HIS A 89 -4.93 -13.58 -1.23
CA HIS A 89 -5.27 -14.95 -0.91
C HIS A 89 -4.04 -15.77 -0.49
N GLU A 90 -2.92 -15.64 -1.18
CA GLU A 90 -1.69 -16.39 -0.91
C GLU A 90 -1.05 -15.98 0.42
N GLU A 91 -0.93 -14.67 0.68
CA GLU A 91 -0.27 -14.13 1.87
C GLU A 91 -1.17 -14.08 3.11
N LEU A 92 -2.47 -13.74 2.94
CA LEU A 92 -3.39 -13.46 4.06
C LEU A 92 -4.60 -14.38 4.13
N GLY A 93 -4.75 -15.34 3.20
CA GLY A 93 -5.89 -16.26 3.16
C GLY A 93 -7.21 -15.61 2.68
N LEU A 94 -7.20 -14.34 2.31
CA LEU A 94 -8.40 -13.60 1.94
C LEU A 94 -8.83 -13.89 0.50
N ARG A 95 -9.99 -14.52 0.34
CA ARG A 95 -10.59 -14.79 -0.98
C ARG A 95 -11.61 -13.70 -1.31
N LEU A 96 -11.17 -12.68 -2.02
CA LEU A 96 -11.97 -11.53 -2.40
C LEU A 96 -12.23 -11.52 -3.90
N GLY A 97 -13.41 -11.03 -4.31
CA GLY A 97 -13.76 -10.78 -5.70
C GLY A 97 -13.52 -9.32 -6.12
N PRO A 98 -13.69 -9.01 -7.41
CA PRO A 98 -13.49 -7.67 -7.95
C PRO A 98 -14.41 -6.60 -7.33
N GLU A 99 -15.53 -6.99 -6.73
CA GLU A 99 -16.46 -6.09 -6.02
C GLU A 99 -15.86 -5.43 -4.78
N HIS A 100 -14.75 -5.98 -4.26
CA HIS A 100 -13.99 -5.40 -3.16
C HIS A 100 -12.98 -4.35 -3.61
N VAL A 101 -12.65 -4.30 -4.91
CA VAL A 101 -11.71 -3.31 -5.46
C VAL A 101 -12.40 -1.96 -5.61
N LEU A 102 -11.87 -0.93 -4.97
CA LEU A 102 -12.37 0.44 -5.08
C LEU A 102 -11.68 1.22 -6.22
N GLY A 103 -10.45 0.87 -6.56
CA GLY A 103 -9.73 1.44 -7.68
C GLY A 103 -8.22 1.21 -7.62
N VAL A 104 -7.53 1.78 -8.60
CA VAL A 104 -6.09 1.62 -8.83
C VAL A 104 -5.45 3.00 -8.87
N LEU A 105 -4.32 3.17 -8.18
CA LEU A 105 -3.60 4.44 -8.13
C LEU A 105 -2.35 4.42 -9.04
N ASP A 106 -1.51 5.46 -8.95
CA ASP A 106 -0.31 5.56 -9.79
C ASP A 106 0.74 4.51 -9.45
N ASP A 107 1.48 4.12 -10.47
CA ASP A 107 2.60 3.23 -10.32
C ASP A 107 3.79 3.95 -9.68
N TYR A 108 4.49 3.22 -8.82
CA TYR A 108 5.78 3.64 -8.27
C TYR A 108 6.90 2.82 -8.89
N ALA A 109 7.78 3.48 -9.64
CA ALA A 109 8.95 2.84 -10.26
C ALA A 109 10.07 2.66 -9.22
N THR A 110 10.48 1.41 -8.98
CA THR A 110 11.55 1.09 -8.02
C THR A 110 12.91 1.00 -8.68
N ARG A 111 13.98 1.28 -7.92
CA ARG A 111 15.38 1.07 -8.35
C ARG A 111 15.71 -0.41 -8.57
N SER A 112 14.96 -1.31 -7.96
CA SER A 112 15.12 -2.77 -8.12
C SER A 112 14.43 -3.34 -9.37
N GLY A 113 13.87 -2.49 -10.24
CA GLY A 113 13.35 -2.89 -11.54
C GLY A 113 11.86 -3.32 -11.53
N TYR A 114 11.06 -2.75 -10.64
CA TYR A 114 9.62 -2.98 -10.59
C TYR A 114 8.82 -1.69 -10.75
N ALA A 115 7.70 -1.76 -11.45
CA ALA A 115 6.61 -0.80 -11.37
C ALA A 115 5.56 -1.39 -10.42
N ILE A 116 5.42 -0.79 -9.24
CA ILE A 116 4.50 -1.26 -8.18
C ILE A 116 3.24 -0.43 -8.22
N THR A 117 2.11 -1.08 -8.43
CA THR A 117 0.80 -0.46 -8.52
C THR A 117 -0.02 -0.73 -7.26
N PRO A 118 -0.50 0.29 -6.53
CA PRO A 118 -1.41 0.11 -5.42
C PRO A 118 -2.85 -0.08 -5.92
N VAL A 119 -3.47 -1.17 -5.49
CA VAL A 119 -4.89 -1.49 -5.67
C VAL A 119 -5.60 -1.26 -4.35
N VAL A 120 -6.55 -0.35 -4.30
CA VAL A 120 -7.33 -0.04 -3.10
C VAL A 120 -8.45 -1.05 -2.97
N VAL A 121 -8.49 -1.77 -1.85
CA VAL A 121 -9.42 -2.86 -1.57
C VAL A 121 -10.17 -2.56 -0.29
N TRP A 122 -11.47 -2.85 -0.24
CA TRP A 122 -12.29 -2.75 0.96
C TRP A 122 -12.63 -4.13 1.50
N LEU A 123 -12.34 -4.37 2.77
CA LEU A 123 -12.61 -5.62 3.46
C LEU A 123 -13.62 -5.39 4.58
N ASP A 124 -14.86 -5.87 4.41
CA ASP A 124 -15.93 -5.66 5.36
C ASP A 124 -15.74 -6.46 6.66
N ASP A 125 -15.07 -7.61 6.60
CA ASP A 125 -14.85 -8.48 7.77
C ASP A 125 -13.41 -9.06 7.74
N ALA A 126 -12.61 -8.67 8.73
CA ALA A 126 -11.25 -9.17 8.92
C ALA A 126 -11.18 -10.53 9.63
N ALA A 127 -12.29 -11.11 10.07
CA ALA A 127 -12.31 -12.41 10.77
C ALA A 127 -11.78 -13.57 9.90
N ALA A 128 -11.77 -13.39 8.57
CA ALA A 128 -11.25 -14.37 7.63
C ALA A 128 -9.72 -14.32 7.44
N LEU A 129 -9.00 -13.42 8.12
CA LEU A 129 -7.53 -13.33 8.03
C LEU A 129 -6.87 -14.63 8.51
N ALA A 130 -6.12 -15.25 7.61
CA ALA A 130 -5.35 -16.47 7.86
C ALA A 130 -3.95 -16.32 7.23
N PRO A 131 -3.04 -15.54 7.87
CA PRO A 131 -1.73 -15.24 7.31
C PRO A 131 -0.90 -16.49 7.08
N ASN A 132 -0.25 -16.60 5.92
CA ASN A 132 0.70 -17.64 5.60
C ASN A 132 2.01 -17.41 6.37
N PRO A 133 2.40 -18.25 7.35
CA PRO A 133 3.58 -18.03 8.18
C PRO A 133 4.90 -18.18 7.40
N ASP A 134 4.83 -18.69 6.17
CA ASP A 134 5.99 -18.81 5.31
C ASP A 134 6.35 -17.46 4.66
N GLU A 135 5.41 -16.53 4.55
CA GLU A 135 5.58 -15.25 3.91
C GLU A 135 5.34 -14.07 4.84
N VAL A 136 4.40 -14.19 5.78
CA VAL A 136 3.96 -13.13 6.67
C VAL A 136 4.22 -13.51 8.12
N ALA A 137 5.06 -12.70 8.80
CA ALA A 137 5.34 -12.88 10.22
C ALA A 137 4.24 -12.31 11.12
N SER A 138 3.62 -11.20 10.71
CA SER A 138 2.50 -10.56 11.43
C SER A 138 1.72 -9.63 10.51
N VAL A 139 0.44 -9.44 10.83
CA VAL A 139 -0.45 -8.48 10.19
C VAL A 139 -0.84 -7.42 11.22
N HIS A 140 -0.93 -6.18 10.80
CA HIS A 140 -1.22 -5.04 11.65
C HIS A 140 -2.32 -4.18 11.03
N HIS A 141 -3.31 -3.82 11.82
CA HIS A 141 -4.35 -2.84 11.48
C HIS A 141 -3.85 -1.47 11.87
N ILE A 142 -3.55 -0.64 10.87
CA ILE A 142 -2.99 0.68 11.08
C ILE A 142 -4.05 1.71 10.73
N ARG A 143 -4.54 2.45 11.73
CA ARG A 143 -5.58 3.47 11.49
C ARG A 143 -5.09 4.53 10.51
N LEU A 144 -6.01 4.99 9.66
CA LEU A 144 -5.73 6.06 8.70
C LEU A 144 -5.27 7.36 9.35
N ASP A 145 -5.71 7.65 10.59
CA ASP A 145 -5.29 8.84 11.32
C ASP A 145 -3.78 8.85 11.63
N HIS A 146 -3.12 7.69 11.73
CA HIS A 146 -1.67 7.59 11.91
C HIS A 146 -0.87 8.16 10.72
N ILE A 147 -1.42 8.13 9.52
CA ILE A 147 -0.77 8.71 8.33
C ILE A 147 -1.35 10.06 7.95
N ALA A 148 -2.46 10.50 8.57
CA ALA A 148 -3.14 11.75 8.25
C ALA A 148 -2.46 13.00 8.81
N GLY A 149 -1.70 12.88 9.91
CA GLY A 149 -1.00 14.00 10.56
C GLY A 149 0.09 14.59 9.67
N GLU A 150 0.39 15.87 9.87
CA GLU A 150 1.48 16.54 9.14
C GLU A 150 2.84 15.93 9.48
N ASP A 151 3.07 15.58 10.74
CA ASP A 151 4.30 14.98 11.22
C ASP A 151 4.45 13.49 10.84
N ALA A 152 3.42 12.88 10.26
CA ALA A 152 3.45 11.48 9.86
C ALA A 152 4.35 11.23 8.64
N VAL A 153 4.60 12.25 7.83
CA VAL A 153 5.35 12.15 6.57
C VAL A 153 6.55 13.08 6.62
N GLU A 154 7.71 12.56 6.25
CA GLU A 154 8.94 13.34 6.12
C GLU A 154 9.54 13.18 4.74
N PHE A 155 10.01 14.28 4.18
CA PHE A 155 10.77 14.33 2.95
C PHE A 155 12.18 14.83 3.24
N PHE A 156 13.19 14.14 2.74
CA PHE A 156 14.58 14.55 2.92
C PHE A 156 15.42 14.30 1.68
N ALA A 157 16.46 15.12 1.49
CA ALA A 157 17.39 14.98 0.36
C ALA A 157 18.48 13.97 0.67
N ILE A 158 18.96 13.32 -0.38
CA ILE A 158 20.14 12.46 -0.37
C ILE A 158 21.10 12.91 -1.48
N PRO A 159 22.44 12.76 -1.33
CA PRO A 159 23.39 13.17 -2.36
C PRO A 159 23.26 12.40 -3.68
N GLU A 160 22.70 11.19 -3.63
CA GLU A 160 22.63 10.27 -4.77
C GLU A 160 21.43 10.54 -5.70
N SER A 161 20.49 11.42 -5.32
CA SER A 161 19.32 11.73 -6.12
C SER A 161 18.83 13.15 -5.91
N GLU A 162 18.35 13.79 -6.99
CA GLU A 162 17.65 15.09 -6.91
C GLU A 162 16.20 14.95 -6.38
N ARG A 163 15.64 13.72 -6.43
CA ARG A 163 14.31 13.43 -5.94
C ARG A 163 14.32 13.28 -4.42
N PRO A 164 13.36 13.85 -3.69
CA PRO A 164 13.27 13.70 -2.24
C PRO A 164 12.93 12.25 -1.86
N VAL A 165 13.64 11.74 -0.86
CA VAL A 165 13.28 10.48 -0.22
C VAL A 165 12.10 10.70 0.69
N ILE A 166 11.10 9.82 0.63
CA ILE A 166 9.95 9.82 1.54
C ILE A 166 10.11 8.75 2.60
N ARG A 167 9.72 9.09 3.84
CA ARG A 167 9.45 8.12 4.89
C ARG A 167 8.20 8.49 5.69
N LEU A 168 7.53 7.46 6.20
CA LEU A 168 6.45 7.59 7.16
C LEU A 168 6.95 7.26 8.55
N HIS A 169 6.56 8.09 9.52
CA HIS A 169 6.80 7.86 10.94
C HIS A 169 5.76 6.90 11.50
N PHE A 170 6.22 5.88 12.22
CA PHE A 170 5.39 4.82 12.77
C PHE A 170 5.83 4.52 14.21
N GLY A 171 5.40 5.32 15.18
CA GLY A 171 5.98 5.31 16.52
C GLY A 171 7.48 5.57 16.44
N ASP A 172 8.27 4.66 17.03
CA ASP A 172 9.75 4.74 16.98
C ASP A 172 10.36 4.15 15.68
N ARG A 173 9.54 3.81 14.70
CA ARG A 173 9.96 3.16 13.45
C ARG A 173 9.64 4.03 12.25
N HIS A 174 10.30 3.71 11.14
CA HIS A 174 10.10 4.36 9.86
C HIS A 174 9.76 3.34 8.77
N ILE A 175 8.82 3.71 7.92
CA ILE A 175 8.53 3.01 6.67
C ILE A 175 9.05 3.89 5.54
N HIS A 176 9.80 3.30 4.61
CA HIS A 176 10.37 4.00 3.47
C HIS A 176 9.64 3.64 2.17
N ALA A 177 9.93 4.39 1.10
CA ALA A 177 9.49 4.00 -0.23
C ALA A 177 10.05 2.60 -0.62
N PRO A 178 9.27 1.77 -1.35
CA PRO A 178 8.02 2.13 -2.04
C PRO A 178 6.78 2.25 -1.14
N THR A 179 6.70 1.48 -0.05
CA THR A 179 5.50 1.43 0.81
C THR A 179 5.06 2.81 1.31
N ALA A 180 6.02 3.65 1.75
CA ALA A 180 5.71 5.00 2.22
C ALA A 180 5.11 5.88 1.12
N ALA A 181 5.60 5.79 -0.11
CA ALA A 181 5.08 6.56 -1.24
C ALA A 181 3.63 6.18 -1.58
N LEU A 182 3.34 4.87 -1.59
CA LEU A 182 2.00 4.36 -1.88
C LEU A 182 1.00 4.74 -0.78
N LEU A 183 1.39 4.65 0.49
CA LEU A 183 0.56 5.08 1.62
C LEU A 183 0.38 6.60 1.66
N TYR A 184 1.39 7.37 1.26
CA TYR A 184 1.25 8.81 1.10
C TYR A 184 0.22 9.15 0.01
N GLN A 185 0.23 8.44 -1.12
CA GLN A 185 -0.78 8.64 -2.16
C GLN A 185 -2.20 8.31 -1.67
N LEU A 186 -2.38 7.22 -0.91
CA LEU A 186 -3.64 6.89 -0.25
C LEU A 186 -4.10 8.01 0.70
N ARG A 187 -3.20 8.51 1.55
CA ARG A 187 -3.48 9.64 2.46
C ARG A 187 -4.04 10.84 1.71
N GLU A 188 -3.37 11.22 0.64
CA GLU A 188 -3.79 12.38 -0.17
C GLU A 188 -5.14 12.12 -0.86
N LEU A 189 -5.35 10.91 -1.39
CA LEU A 189 -6.61 10.49 -1.98
C LEU A 189 -7.77 10.61 -0.99
N VAL A 190 -7.61 10.06 0.22
CA VAL A 190 -8.64 10.11 1.28
C VAL A 190 -8.93 11.54 1.72
N ALA A 191 -7.93 12.42 1.66
CA ALA A 191 -8.09 13.86 1.93
C ALA A 191 -8.66 14.65 0.73
N GLY A 192 -9.07 13.98 -0.34
CA GLY A 192 -9.62 14.60 -1.56
C GLY A 192 -8.59 15.34 -2.40
N ARG A 193 -7.31 15.02 -2.25
CA ARG A 193 -6.21 15.65 -3.01
C ARG A 193 -5.61 14.67 -4.01
N VAL A 194 -5.17 15.18 -5.15
CA VAL A 194 -4.41 14.40 -6.15
C VAL A 194 -2.93 14.69 -5.94
N THR A 195 -2.16 13.65 -5.70
CA THR A 195 -0.68 13.73 -5.62
C THR A 195 -0.03 12.70 -6.51
N ARG A 196 1.24 12.95 -6.87
CA ARG A 196 2.07 12.03 -7.65
C ARG A 196 3.19 11.50 -6.80
N VAL A 197 3.57 10.26 -7.06
CA VAL A 197 4.63 9.57 -6.31
C VAL A 197 5.84 9.21 -7.18
N ALA A 198 5.74 9.40 -8.48
CA ALA A 198 6.82 9.12 -9.43
C ALA A 198 8.12 9.92 -9.14
N ASP A 199 7.97 11.12 -8.57
CA ASP A 199 9.09 12.01 -8.23
C ASP A 199 9.67 11.78 -6.83
N LEU A 200 9.21 10.74 -6.13
CA LEU A 200 9.75 10.36 -4.82
C LEU A 200 10.86 9.31 -4.97
N GLU A 201 11.85 9.35 -4.08
CA GLU A 201 13.00 8.46 -4.12
C GLU A 201 12.96 7.43 -2.98
N GLN A 202 13.62 6.31 -3.23
CA GLN A 202 13.93 5.30 -2.23
C GLN A 202 15.23 5.65 -1.50
N PRO A 203 15.40 5.31 -0.21
CA PRO A 203 16.69 5.42 0.43
C PRO A 203 17.71 4.47 -0.21
N VAL A 204 18.99 4.85 -0.20
CA VAL A 204 20.07 4.11 -0.90
C VAL A 204 20.15 2.62 -0.54
N PHE A 205 19.87 2.28 0.73
CA PHE A 205 19.87 0.87 1.17
C PHE A 205 18.77 0.02 0.52
N ALA A 206 17.71 0.64 -0.03
CA ALA A 206 16.60 -0.04 -0.71
C ALA A 206 16.80 -0.16 -2.25
N TRP A 207 17.96 0.26 -2.78
CA TRP A 207 18.26 0.20 -4.21
C TRP A 207 18.76 -1.18 -4.69
N ARG A 208 18.98 -2.13 -3.76
CA ARG A 208 19.56 -3.46 -4.03
C ARG A 208 18.55 -4.56 -3.80
#